data_7f07c2ebfee157ded7fcce09ebc3128d
#
_entry.id   7f07c2ebfee157ded7fcce09ebc3128d
#
_cell.length_a   1.000
_cell.length_b   1.000
_cell.length_c   1.000
_cell.angle_alpha   90.00
_cell.angle_beta   90.00
_cell.angle_gamma   90.00
#
_symmetry.space_group_name_H-M   'P 1'
#
loop_
_entity.id
_entity.type
_entity.pdbx_description
1 polymer ?
#
loop_
_entity_poly.entity_id
_entity_poly.type
_entity_poly.pdbx_seq_one_letter_code
_entity_poly.pdbx_strand_id
1 'polypeptide(L)'
;MKKLTKEQILMIHNELIRETGGSVGLRDEGLLDSALNAPFQGFEDVDNFPSLQQKGARLGYGLICNHAFVDGNKRIGAHIMLLFLSLNGIELEYTQEELSDLILNVAAGKLQFEDMVKWVIKHQV
;
A
#
# COMPACT_ATOMS: atom_id res chain seq x y z
N MET A 1 16.76 -4.77 2.33
CA MET A 1 15.31 -4.46 2.27
C MET A 1 14.57 -5.63 1.65
N LYS A 2 13.45 -6.03 2.26
CA LYS A 2 12.60 -7.10 1.76
C LYS A 2 11.45 -6.52 0.96
N LYS A 3 11.19 -7.08 -0.21
CA LYS A 3 10.11 -6.66 -1.11
C LYS A 3 9.11 -7.80 -1.31
N LEU A 4 7.88 -7.44 -1.64
CA LEU A 4 6.86 -8.39 -2.08
C LEU A 4 6.88 -8.47 -3.61
N THR A 5 6.79 -9.67 -4.15
CA THR A 5 6.69 -9.86 -5.59
C THR A 5 5.27 -9.58 -6.08
N LYS A 6 5.14 -9.28 -7.37
CA LYS A 6 3.83 -9.10 -8.01
C LYS A 6 2.95 -10.33 -7.80
N GLU A 7 3.51 -11.52 -7.97
CA GLU A 7 2.79 -12.79 -7.80
C GLU A 7 2.26 -12.96 -6.38
N GLN A 8 3.08 -12.59 -5.38
CA GLN A 8 2.65 -12.61 -3.98
C GLN A 8 1.49 -11.67 -3.73
N ILE A 9 1.55 -10.46 -4.29
CA ILE A 9 0.49 -9.46 -4.13
C ILE A 9 -0.80 -9.92 -4.79
N LEU A 10 -0.72 -10.50 -6.00
CA LEU A 10 -1.89 -11.07 -6.68
C LEU A 10 -2.53 -12.18 -5.85
N MET A 11 -1.71 -13.06 -5.27
CA MET A 11 -2.19 -14.14 -4.42
C MET A 11 -2.87 -13.60 -3.15
N ILE A 12 -2.25 -12.61 -2.51
CA ILE A 12 -2.80 -11.98 -1.30
C ILE A 12 -4.14 -11.30 -1.62
N HIS A 13 -4.23 -10.62 -2.75
CA HIS A 13 -5.49 -10.00 -3.17
C HIS A 13 -6.60 -11.04 -3.32
N ASN A 14 -6.33 -12.16 -4.00
CA ASN A 14 -7.30 -13.24 -4.16
C ASN A 14 -7.77 -13.77 -2.81
N GLU A 15 -6.84 -13.97 -1.87
CA GLU A 15 -7.19 -14.43 -0.53
C GLU A 15 -8.05 -13.43 0.24
N LEU A 16 -7.73 -12.13 0.15
CA LEU A 16 -8.52 -11.09 0.79
C LEU A 16 -9.96 -11.06 0.26
N ILE A 17 -10.14 -11.15 -1.06
CA ILE A 17 -11.47 -11.18 -1.68
C ILE A 17 -12.23 -12.43 -1.25
N ARG A 18 -11.57 -13.58 -1.21
CA ARG A 18 -12.19 -14.85 -0.79
C ARG A 18 -12.70 -14.76 0.67
N GLU A 19 -11.92 -14.14 1.55
CA GLU A 19 -12.25 -14.06 2.97
C GLU A 19 -13.26 -12.97 3.30
N THR A 20 -13.19 -11.83 2.60
CA THR A 20 -13.97 -10.64 2.95
C THR A 20 -15.08 -10.31 1.96
N GLY A 21 -15.16 -11.03 0.84
CA GLY A 21 -16.15 -10.79 -0.20
C GLY A 21 -15.68 -9.78 -1.24
N GLY A 22 -16.39 -9.75 -2.35
CA GLY A 22 -16.10 -8.88 -3.48
C GLY A 22 -15.75 -9.69 -4.73
N SER A 23 -15.30 -9.00 -5.77
CA SER A 23 -14.97 -9.61 -7.05
C SER A 23 -13.46 -9.75 -7.22
N VAL A 24 -13.03 -10.95 -7.64
CA VAL A 24 -11.62 -11.20 -7.98
C VAL A 24 -11.31 -10.59 -9.34
N GLY A 25 -10.04 -10.38 -9.60
CA GLY A 25 -9.56 -10.01 -10.92
C GLY A 25 -8.76 -8.72 -10.96
N LEU A 26 -7.89 -8.68 -11.94
CA LEU A 26 -7.05 -7.53 -12.25
C LEU A 26 -7.74 -6.73 -13.36
N ARG A 27 -7.96 -5.44 -13.11
CA ARG A 27 -8.58 -4.55 -14.08
C ARG A 27 -7.56 -3.95 -15.04
N ASP A 28 -6.38 -3.59 -14.53
CA ASP A 28 -5.35 -2.91 -15.33
C ASP A 28 -3.96 -3.30 -14.80
N GLU A 29 -3.27 -4.14 -15.57
CA GLU A 29 -1.95 -4.63 -15.19
C GLU A 29 -0.90 -3.52 -15.17
N GLY A 30 -0.97 -2.57 -16.11
CA GLY A 30 -0.04 -1.45 -16.16
C GLY A 30 -0.14 -0.56 -14.95
N LEU A 31 -1.35 -0.31 -14.44
CA LEU A 31 -1.56 0.45 -13.23
C LEU A 31 -1.07 -0.29 -12.00
N LEU A 32 -1.17 -1.63 -11.98
CA LEU A 32 -0.59 -2.42 -10.90
C LEU A 32 0.94 -2.33 -10.93
N ASP A 33 1.56 -2.54 -12.07
CA ASP A 33 3.01 -2.45 -12.22
C ASP A 33 3.53 -1.07 -11.81
N SER A 34 2.83 -0.01 -12.18
CA SER A 34 3.17 1.34 -11.77
C SER A 34 3.14 1.50 -10.25
N ALA A 35 2.09 0.99 -9.59
CA ALA A 35 1.96 1.06 -8.14
C ALA A 35 3.08 0.28 -7.42
N LEU A 36 3.45 -0.89 -7.96
CA LEU A 36 4.48 -1.75 -7.34
C LEU A 36 5.90 -1.24 -7.57
N ASN A 37 6.16 -0.56 -8.67
CA ASN A 37 7.48 -0.05 -9.01
C ASN A 37 7.78 1.32 -8.42
N ALA A 38 6.78 2.20 -8.30
CA ALA A 38 6.97 3.58 -7.86
C ALA A 38 7.76 3.72 -6.55
N PRO A 39 7.51 2.91 -5.50
CA PRO A 39 8.22 3.07 -4.23
C PRO A 39 9.73 2.88 -4.34
N PHE A 40 10.20 2.17 -5.37
CA PHE A 40 11.59 1.74 -5.50
C PHE A 40 12.34 2.45 -6.62
N GLN A 41 11.73 3.46 -7.24
CA GLN A 41 12.35 4.24 -8.31
C GLN A 41 13.26 5.33 -7.75
N GLY A 42 14.24 5.72 -8.57
CA GLY A 42 15.17 6.80 -8.24
C GLY A 42 15.89 7.28 -9.47
N PHE A 43 16.79 8.24 -9.28
CA PHE A 43 17.60 8.82 -10.34
C PHE A 43 19.01 9.10 -9.81
N GLU A 44 20.03 8.66 -10.55
CA GLU A 44 21.44 8.86 -10.21
C GLU A 44 21.76 8.48 -8.76
N ASP A 45 21.43 7.24 -8.37
CA ASP A 45 21.66 6.67 -7.04
C ASP A 45 20.89 7.36 -5.90
N VAL A 46 19.93 8.23 -6.24
CA VAL A 46 19.06 8.87 -5.25
C VAL A 46 17.65 8.29 -5.36
N ASP A 47 17.18 7.67 -4.29
CA ASP A 47 15.83 7.12 -4.21
C ASP A 47 14.80 8.26 -4.13
N ASN A 48 13.70 8.13 -4.87
CA ASN A 48 12.58 9.08 -4.76
C ASN A 48 11.92 9.00 -3.39
N PHE A 49 11.92 7.80 -2.78
CA PHE A 49 11.34 7.53 -1.48
C PHE A 49 12.39 6.82 -0.62
N PRO A 50 13.33 7.58 0.00
CA PRO A 50 14.51 6.95 0.61
C PRO A 50 14.25 6.14 1.88
N SER A 51 13.25 6.48 2.68
CA SER A 51 12.98 5.74 3.92
C SER A 51 12.02 4.57 3.69
N LEU A 52 12.07 3.58 4.58
CA LEU A 52 11.11 2.46 4.55
C LEU A 52 9.68 2.96 4.77
N GLN A 53 9.50 3.97 5.62
CA GLN A 53 8.20 4.58 5.88
C GLN A 53 7.62 5.19 4.61
N GLN A 54 8.44 5.92 3.86
CA GLN A 54 8.05 6.50 2.58
C GLN A 54 7.73 5.42 1.55
N LYS A 55 8.55 4.37 1.46
CA LYS A 55 8.33 3.27 0.51
C LYS A 55 7.03 2.54 0.81
N GLY A 56 6.79 2.21 2.08
CA GLY A 56 5.55 1.55 2.49
C GLY A 56 4.32 2.39 2.22
N ALA A 57 4.37 3.66 2.57
CA ALA A 57 3.27 4.60 2.30
C ALA A 57 3.02 4.76 0.80
N ARG A 58 4.08 4.87 -0.01
CA ARG A 58 3.93 5.02 -1.47
C ARG A 58 3.31 3.78 -2.10
N LEU A 59 3.70 2.59 -1.62
CA LEU A 59 3.14 1.32 -2.07
C LEU A 59 1.64 1.27 -1.80
N GLY A 60 1.23 1.57 -0.57
CA GLY A 60 -0.19 1.61 -0.18
C GLY A 60 -0.96 2.67 -0.95
N TYR A 61 -0.40 3.86 -1.08
CA TYR A 61 -1.02 4.97 -1.80
C TYR A 61 -1.29 4.61 -3.28
N GLY A 62 -0.31 4.02 -3.95
CA GLY A 62 -0.47 3.59 -5.33
C GLY A 62 -1.53 2.52 -5.51
N LEU A 63 -1.55 1.52 -4.64
CA LEU A 63 -2.54 0.45 -4.70
C LEU A 63 -3.97 0.96 -4.44
N ILE A 64 -4.13 1.93 -3.53
CA ILE A 64 -5.43 2.53 -3.25
C ILE A 64 -5.91 3.39 -4.43
N CYS A 65 -5.03 4.23 -4.97
CA CYS A 65 -5.41 5.29 -5.91
C CYS A 65 -5.42 4.86 -7.37
N ASN A 66 -4.61 3.87 -7.76
CA ASN A 66 -4.53 3.45 -9.16
C ASN A 66 -5.71 2.58 -9.62
N HIS A 67 -6.47 2.00 -8.69
CA HIS A 67 -7.60 1.13 -9.01
C HIS A 67 -7.23 0.01 -9.99
N ALA A 68 -6.11 -0.67 -9.73
CA ALA A 68 -5.60 -1.72 -10.61
C ALA A 68 -6.45 -2.99 -10.58
N PHE A 69 -7.11 -3.27 -9.46
CA PHE A 69 -7.98 -4.44 -9.31
C PHE A 69 -9.45 -4.07 -9.58
N VAL A 70 -10.25 -5.08 -9.93
CA VAL A 70 -11.70 -4.91 -10.11
C VAL A 70 -12.35 -4.45 -8.80
N ASP A 71 -11.91 -5.00 -7.67
CA ASP A 71 -12.45 -4.72 -6.34
C ASP A 71 -11.38 -4.86 -5.29
N GLY A 72 -11.60 -4.32 -4.10
CA GLY A 72 -10.71 -4.50 -2.96
C GLY A 72 -9.43 -3.66 -3.00
N ASN A 73 -9.37 -2.58 -3.76
CA ASN A 73 -8.16 -1.74 -3.87
C ASN A 73 -7.77 -1.11 -2.53
N LYS A 74 -8.74 -0.64 -1.75
CA LYS A 74 -8.48 -0.10 -0.41
C LYS A 74 -7.95 -1.16 0.53
N ARG A 75 -8.54 -2.35 0.50
CA ARG A 75 -8.13 -3.47 1.36
C ARG A 75 -6.72 -3.94 1.04
N ILE A 76 -6.41 -4.15 -0.25
CA ILE A 76 -5.07 -4.59 -0.64
C ILE A 76 -4.02 -3.52 -0.35
N GLY A 77 -4.34 -2.25 -0.59
CA GLY A 77 -3.41 -1.15 -0.31
C GLY A 77 -3.03 -1.07 1.15
N ALA A 78 -4.02 -1.11 2.05
CA ALA A 78 -3.78 -1.12 3.49
C ALA A 78 -2.95 -2.34 3.91
N HIS A 79 -3.35 -3.52 3.45
CA HIS A 79 -2.70 -4.77 3.83
C HIS A 79 -1.24 -4.83 3.39
N ILE A 80 -0.97 -4.47 2.14
CA ILE A 80 0.39 -4.55 1.57
C ILE A 80 1.30 -3.48 2.20
N MET A 81 0.80 -2.28 2.47
CA MET A 81 1.58 -1.26 3.18
C MET A 81 2.04 -1.79 4.54
N LEU A 82 1.10 -2.31 5.32
CA LEU A 82 1.40 -2.82 6.67
C LEU A 82 2.34 -4.03 6.61
N LEU A 83 2.11 -4.93 5.67
CA LEU A 83 2.94 -6.13 5.50
C LEU A 83 4.38 -5.76 5.10
N PHE A 84 4.54 -4.85 4.13
CA PHE A 84 5.87 -4.38 3.71
C PHE A 84 6.63 -3.77 4.89
N LEU A 85 5.99 -2.90 5.66
CA LEU A 85 6.62 -2.27 6.81
C LEU A 85 7.01 -3.30 7.86
N SER A 86 6.13 -4.24 8.16
CA SER A 86 6.40 -5.32 9.12
C SER A 86 7.57 -6.20 8.69
N LEU A 87 7.62 -6.60 7.42
CA LEU A 87 8.71 -7.40 6.86
C LEU A 87 10.07 -6.69 6.99
N ASN A 88 10.07 -5.38 7.04
CA ASN A 88 11.30 -4.58 7.14
C ASN A 88 11.53 -4.05 8.56
N GLY A 89 10.88 -4.65 9.56
CA GLY A 89 11.16 -4.35 10.96
C GLY A 89 10.48 -3.12 11.53
N ILE A 90 9.51 -2.55 10.81
CA ILE A 90 8.75 -1.39 11.28
C ILE A 90 7.43 -1.85 11.86
N GLU A 91 7.27 -1.68 13.16
CA GLU A 91 6.06 -2.04 13.88
C GLU A 91 5.21 -0.81 14.11
N LEU A 92 3.90 -0.96 13.91
CA LEU A 92 2.92 0.11 14.09
C LEU A 92 1.91 -0.29 15.15
N GLU A 93 1.48 0.70 15.91
CA GLU A 93 0.41 0.56 16.90
C GLU A 93 -0.72 1.51 16.52
N TYR A 94 -1.90 0.96 16.23
CA TYR A 94 -3.05 1.73 15.75
C TYR A 94 -4.35 0.96 16.06
N THR A 95 -5.46 1.69 16.10
CA THR A 95 -6.78 1.06 16.16
C THR A 95 -7.30 0.83 14.75
N GLN A 96 -8.27 -0.10 14.60
CA GLN A 96 -8.92 -0.33 13.30
C GLN A 96 -9.61 0.93 12.80
N GLU A 97 -10.18 1.72 13.68
CA GLU A 97 -10.81 3.00 13.32
C GLU A 97 -9.78 3.98 12.74
N GLU A 98 -8.62 4.11 13.36
CA GLU A 98 -7.54 4.98 12.87
C GLU A 98 -7.08 4.56 11.48
N LEU A 99 -6.88 3.26 11.26
CA LEU A 99 -6.48 2.74 9.95
C LEU A 99 -7.58 2.99 8.91
N SER A 100 -8.83 2.66 9.25
CA SER A 100 -9.97 2.85 8.36
C SER A 100 -10.13 4.31 7.95
N ASP A 101 -10.01 5.23 8.89
CA ASP A 101 -10.10 6.68 8.61
C ASP A 101 -9.01 7.12 7.64
N LEU A 102 -7.77 6.66 7.85
CA LEU A 102 -6.68 6.96 6.92
C LEU A 102 -7.02 6.49 5.51
N ILE A 103 -7.35 5.22 5.36
CA ILE A 103 -7.56 4.59 4.04
C ILE A 103 -8.74 5.22 3.30
N LEU A 104 -9.85 5.44 4.00
CA LEU A 104 -11.04 6.05 3.39
C LEU A 104 -10.76 7.49 2.94
N ASN A 105 -10.02 8.26 3.72
CA ASN A 105 -9.70 9.65 3.37
C ASN A 105 -8.66 9.74 2.24
N VAL A 106 -7.72 8.82 2.17
CA VAL A 106 -6.79 8.72 1.03
C VAL A 106 -7.58 8.36 -0.23
N ALA A 107 -8.45 7.36 -0.17
CA ALA A 107 -9.26 6.94 -1.31
C ALA A 107 -10.18 8.06 -1.80
N ALA A 108 -10.68 8.90 -0.89
CA ALA A 108 -11.55 10.03 -1.23
C ALA A 108 -10.78 11.26 -1.72
N GLY A 109 -9.45 11.23 -1.75
CA GLY A 109 -8.63 12.35 -2.16
C GLY A 109 -8.49 13.46 -1.13
N LYS A 110 -8.94 13.23 0.11
CA LYS A 110 -8.84 14.20 1.21
C LYS A 110 -7.47 14.21 1.87
N LEU A 111 -6.78 13.07 1.84
CA LEU A 111 -5.41 12.93 2.33
C LEU A 111 -4.52 12.51 1.16
N GLN A 112 -3.29 13.01 1.17
CA GLN A 112 -2.30 12.77 0.13
C GLN A 112 -1.23 11.78 0.62
N PHE A 113 -0.28 11.46 -0.26
CA PHE A 113 0.82 10.56 0.06
C PHE A 113 1.57 11.02 1.34
N GLU A 114 1.88 12.29 1.45
CA GLU A 114 2.62 12.85 2.59
C GLU A 114 1.88 12.64 3.91
N ASP A 115 0.55 12.64 3.87
CA ASP A 115 -0.28 12.37 5.06
C ASP A 115 -0.16 10.91 5.49
N MET A 116 -0.04 9.99 4.52
CA MET A 116 0.20 8.58 4.84
C MET A 116 1.56 8.38 5.50
N VAL A 117 2.59 9.07 5.01
CA VAL A 117 3.93 9.01 5.63
C VAL A 117 3.87 9.50 7.08
N LYS A 118 3.21 10.63 7.31
CA LYS A 118 3.04 11.18 8.66
C LYS A 118 2.30 10.21 9.58
N TRP A 119 1.27 9.55 9.06
CA TRP A 119 0.50 8.56 9.81
C TRP A 119 1.38 7.38 10.23
N VAL A 120 2.18 6.85 9.30
CA VAL A 120 3.11 5.74 9.58
C VAL A 120 4.08 6.14 10.69
N ILE A 121 4.71 7.30 10.58
CA ILE A 121 5.69 7.78 11.55
C ILE A 121 5.03 7.98 12.91
N LYS A 122 3.84 8.57 12.94
CA LYS A 122 3.09 8.83 14.18
C LYS A 122 2.75 7.54 14.93
N HIS A 123 2.43 6.46 14.20
CA HIS A 123 1.98 5.21 14.81
C HIS A 123 3.11 4.18 14.98
N GLN A 124 4.33 4.53 14.61
CA GLN A 124 5.49 3.63 14.76
C GLN A 124 5.88 3.51 16.24
N VAL A 125 6.12 2.28 16.67
CA VAL A 125 6.56 1.95 18.02
C VAL A 125 8.01 1.54 18.07
#